data_f3139e580a5f52b09c653c11e5e01b38
#
_entry.id   f3139e580a5f52b09c653c11e5e01b38
#
_cell.length_a   1.000
_cell.length_b   1.000
_cell.length_c   1.000
_cell.angle_alpha   90.00
_cell.angle_beta   90.00
_cell.angle_gamma   90.00
#
_symmetry.space_group_name_H-M   'P 1'
#
loop_
_entity.id
_entity.type
_entity.pdbx_description
1 polymer ?
#
loop_
_entity_poly.entity_id
_entity_poly.type
_entity_poly.pdbx_seq_one_letter_code
_entity_poly.pdbx_strand_id
1 'polypeptide(L)'
;DETWTQPWGENKTNRNHYNEMAVNLINEDQVQLTLRFRVFNDGVGFRYEYNVPNVDSLMITDELTTFHFRQDGTSWSIPASAETYELLYKQQPISEVETANTPFTFKTADGVYGSIHEAALYDFSEMTLKQIGDYTLKAELTPWPDGIKVRKSNHFTTSWRTIQIAPEAVGLINSSLILNLNDPCVLETTDWIRPLKYIGVWWGMHLGVETWKMDERHGATTVNAKKYIDFAAANNIEAVLFEGWNEGWESWGGMQNFDFTKPYADFDIDEIVRYAKEKGIEIIGHHETGGNIPNYERQMDHAMQWYTDHSIHILKTGYAGAFPNGLSHHGQYGVNHYQKVVETAAEHRMTLDAHEPIKDTGIRRTWPNMMTREGAKGMEWNAWSEGNPPSHHVMLPFTRLLSGPMDYTPGTFDILFQQTKDSPRRRKWNDQDKGNSRVNTTLAKQIANWVILYSPLQMASDMIEHYEGHPAFRFFRDFDPDCDESKALAGEPGEFVAVVRKAKNNYFFGAATNEAPRTLEIKLDFLKPGKQYKAVIYADGEKADWKTNPADYQITEQTVTAENTLTCLLYTSPSPRDRS
;
A
#
# COMPACT_ATOMS: atom_id res chain seq x y z
N ASP A 1 25.25 16.05 -0.52
CA ASP A 1 24.79 15.49 -1.80
C ASP A 1 25.35 14.09 -1.94
N GLU A 2 24.49 13.10 -2.02
CA GLU A 2 24.85 11.70 -2.23
C GLU A 2 23.88 11.05 -3.20
N THR A 3 24.30 9.97 -3.85
CA THR A 3 23.44 9.07 -4.60
C THR A 3 23.51 7.72 -3.92
N TRP A 4 22.34 7.15 -3.63
CA TRP A 4 22.24 5.86 -2.96
C TRP A 4 21.33 4.91 -3.74
N THR A 5 21.53 3.63 -3.53
CA THR A 5 20.77 2.56 -4.19
C THR A 5 20.04 1.71 -3.17
N GLN A 6 18.93 1.12 -3.60
CA GLN A 6 18.13 0.19 -2.81
C GLN A 6 17.88 -1.10 -3.61
N PRO A 7 17.60 -2.23 -2.94
CA PRO A 7 17.39 -3.51 -3.63
C PRO A 7 16.12 -3.51 -4.49
N TRP A 8 15.12 -2.70 -4.12
CA TRP A 8 13.85 -2.54 -4.81
C TRP A 8 13.26 -1.15 -4.52
N GLY A 9 12.27 -0.74 -5.30
CA GLY A 9 11.54 0.52 -5.12
C GLY A 9 11.04 1.05 -6.45
N GLU A 10 10.33 2.16 -6.42
CA GLU A 10 9.92 2.87 -7.63
C GLU A 10 11.14 3.31 -8.46
N ASN A 11 12.21 3.67 -7.76
CA ASN A 11 13.52 3.97 -8.33
C ASN A 11 14.59 3.24 -7.52
N LYS A 12 15.44 2.45 -8.18
CA LYS A 12 16.56 1.78 -7.52
C LYS A 12 17.67 2.75 -7.11
N THR A 13 17.80 3.85 -7.84
CA THR A 13 18.80 4.89 -7.58
C THR A 13 18.11 6.19 -7.21
N ASN A 14 18.47 6.75 -6.06
CA ASN A 14 17.90 7.97 -5.53
C ASN A 14 19.01 8.98 -5.22
N ARG A 15 18.76 10.25 -5.54
CA ARG A 15 19.63 11.35 -5.14
C ARG A 15 19.13 11.90 -3.80
N ASN A 16 20.05 12.09 -2.85
CA ASN A 16 19.80 12.74 -1.58
C ASN A 16 20.61 14.04 -1.53
N HIS A 17 19.93 15.15 -1.78
CA HIS A 17 20.54 16.48 -1.82
C HIS A 17 19.70 17.46 -1.02
N TYR A 18 20.26 17.96 0.07
CA TYR A 18 19.59 18.92 0.96
C TYR A 18 20.58 19.91 1.55
N ASN A 19 20.04 21.03 2.04
CA ASN A 19 20.69 21.90 2.99
C ASN A 19 20.14 21.61 4.38
N GLU A 20 21.02 21.54 5.38
CA GLU A 20 20.63 21.29 6.77
C GLU A 20 20.87 22.51 7.63
N MET A 21 19.92 22.79 8.51
CA MET A 21 20.04 23.79 9.57
C MET A 21 19.66 23.16 10.91
N ALA A 22 20.48 23.37 11.93
CA ALA A 22 20.19 23.00 13.30
C ALA A 22 20.13 24.23 14.20
N VAL A 23 19.03 24.42 14.90
CA VAL A 23 18.84 25.49 15.88
C VAL A 23 18.84 24.87 17.26
N ASN A 24 19.88 25.18 18.05
CA ASN A 24 20.03 24.67 19.40
C ASN A 24 19.48 25.68 20.41
N LEU A 25 18.56 25.23 21.23
CA LEU A 25 17.91 25.99 22.29
C LEU A 25 18.21 25.31 23.63
N ILE A 26 18.36 26.11 24.66
CA ILE A 26 18.50 25.66 26.04
C ILE A 26 17.68 26.56 26.96
N ASN A 27 16.94 26.00 27.89
CA ASN A 27 16.18 26.76 28.87
C ASN A 27 16.92 26.85 30.22
N GLU A 28 16.33 27.55 31.20
CA GLU A 28 16.89 27.71 32.53
C GLU A 28 17.09 26.39 33.28
N ASP A 29 16.25 25.38 33.01
CA ASP A 29 16.33 24.03 33.58
C ASP A 29 17.35 23.13 32.86
N GLN A 30 18.15 23.70 31.97
CA GLN A 30 19.15 22.99 31.15
C GLN A 30 18.54 21.96 30.19
N VAL A 31 17.25 22.03 29.90
CA VAL A 31 16.63 21.25 28.83
C VAL A 31 17.15 21.73 27.48
N GLN A 32 17.72 20.84 26.72
CA GLN A 32 18.24 21.12 25.39
C GLN A 32 17.23 20.63 24.33
N LEU A 33 16.93 21.50 23.38
CA LEU A 33 16.12 21.22 22.22
C LEU A 33 16.88 21.62 20.97
N THR A 34 17.13 20.69 20.06
CA THR A 34 17.58 20.99 18.71
C THR A 34 16.42 20.87 17.73
N LEU A 35 16.12 21.96 17.03
CA LEU A 35 15.26 21.96 15.86
C LEU A 35 16.12 21.72 14.63
N ARG A 36 15.96 20.57 14.00
CA ARG A 36 16.71 20.20 12.79
C ARG A 36 15.82 20.30 11.57
N PHE A 37 16.28 21.02 10.57
CA PHE A 37 15.61 21.19 9.27
C PHE A 37 16.48 20.65 8.16
N ARG A 38 15.88 19.92 7.22
CA ARG A 38 16.48 19.56 5.94
C ARG A 38 15.60 20.06 4.81
N VAL A 39 16.17 20.87 3.94
CA VAL A 39 15.46 21.50 2.82
C VAL A 39 15.95 20.89 1.52
N PHE A 40 15.03 20.32 0.76
CA PHE A 40 15.23 19.66 -0.53
C PHE A 40 14.57 20.49 -1.64
N ASN A 41 14.84 20.12 -2.91
CA ASN A 41 14.14 20.73 -4.04
C ASN A 41 12.64 20.42 -4.09
N ASP A 42 12.21 19.31 -3.48
CA ASP A 42 10.86 18.79 -3.45
C ASP A 42 10.17 18.94 -2.08
N GLY A 43 10.77 19.67 -1.15
CA GLY A 43 10.14 19.94 0.14
C GLY A 43 11.09 20.13 1.30
N VAL A 44 10.55 19.98 2.51
CA VAL A 44 11.27 20.16 3.77
C VAL A 44 10.87 19.08 4.77
N GLY A 45 11.84 18.62 5.54
CA GLY A 45 11.62 17.86 6.77
C GLY A 45 12.18 18.60 7.97
N PHE A 46 11.50 18.53 9.10
CA PHE A 46 12.01 19.01 10.37
C PHE A 46 11.67 18.05 11.50
N ARG A 47 12.50 18.01 12.55
CA ARG A 47 12.27 17.21 13.73
C ARG A 47 12.80 17.87 14.99
N TYR A 48 12.36 17.36 16.13
CA TYR A 48 12.78 17.78 17.45
C TYR A 48 13.72 16.74 18.04
N GLU A 49 14.85 17.20 18.57
CA GLU A 49 15.83 16.38 19.28
C GLU A 49 15.96 16.91 20.71
N TYR A 50 15.57 16.12 21.70
CA TYR A 50 15.52 16.53 23.11
C TYR A 50 16.60 15.86 23.93
N ASN A 51 17.15 16.63 24.87
CA ASN A 51 17.95 16.12 25.98
C ASN A 51 17.49 16.83 27.26
N VAL A 52 16.88 16.06 28.17
CA VAL A 52 16.30 16.56 29.44
C VAL A 52 17.13 15.99 30.59
N PRO A 53 17.97 16.79 31.25
CA PRO A 53 18.82 16.32 32.32
C PRO A 53 18.03 15.95 33.58
N ASN A 54 18.63 15.14 34.44
CA ASN A 54 18.15 14.78 35.79
C ASN A 54 16.78 14.05 35.84
N VAL A 55 16.36 13.43 34.73
CA VAL A 55 15.18 12.56 34.66
C VAL A 55 15.50 11.32 33.84
N ASP A 56 14.90 10.20 34.18
CA ASP A 56 15.11 8.94 33.45
C ASP A 56 14.05 8.72 32.35
N SER A 57 12.87 9.27 32.55
CA SER A 57 11.73 9.09 31.63
C SER A 57 10.89 10.36 31.54
N LEU A 58 10.23 10.49 30.40
CA LEU A 58 9.35 11.60 30.05
C LEU A 58 8.00 11.11 29.57
N MET A 59 6.96 11.86 29.90
CA MET A 59 5.61 11.68 29.38
C MET A 59 5.25 12.91 28.53
N ILE A 60 5.14 12.71 27.23
CA ILE A 60 4.72 13.75 26.29
C ILE A 60 3.21 13.74 26.25
N THR A 61 2.60 14.86 26.59
CA THR A 61 1.15 15.03 26.68
C THR A 61 0.54 15.69 25.44
N ASP A 62 1.36 16.44 24.68
CA ASP A 62 0.91 17.10 23.45
C ASP A 62 2.09 17.47 22.55
N GLU A 63 1.81 17.66 21.26
CA GLU A 63 2.71 18.25 20.28
C GLU A 63 2.05 19.54 19.73
N LEU A 64 2.78 20.65 19.82
CA LEU A 64 2.26 21.97 19.49
C LEU A 64 2.61 22.41 18.06
N THR A 65 3.15 21.52 17.25
CA THR A 65 3.46 21.80 15.83
C THR A 65 2.19 22.19 15.08
N THR A 66 2.26 23.28 14.34
CA THR A 66 1.16 23.75 13.49
C THR A 66 1.62 23.97 12.05
N PHE A 67 0.69 23.75 11.13
CA PHE A 67 0.85 24.02 9.71
C PHE A 67 -0.19 25.08 9.33
N HIS A 68 0.28 26.30 9.08
CA HIS A 68 -0.57 27.43 8.75
C HIS A 68 -0.55 27.73 7.26
N PHE A 69 -1.73 27.75 6.64
CA PHE A 69 -1.91 28.17 5.26
C PHE A 69 -2.28 29.65 5.19
N ARG A 70 -1.64 30.35 4.28
CA ARG A 70 -1.88 31.79 4.11
C ARG A 70 -3.30 32.12 3.65
N GLN A 71 -3.90 31.23 2.90
CA GLN A 71 -5.25 31.32 2.34
C GLN A 71 -5.86 29.93 2.31
N ASP A 72 -7.18 29.85 2.21
CA ASP A 72 -7.85 28.57 1.99
C ASP A 72 -7.41 27.96 0.67
N GLY A 73 -7.40 26.64 0.62
CA GLY A 73 -7.03 25.85 -0.54
C GLY A 73 -7.90 24.59 -0.62
N THR A 74 -7.56 23.71 -1.53
CA THR A 74 -8.22 22.41 -1.67
C THR A 74 -7.38 21.34 -0.99
N SER A 75 -8.03 20.37 -0.34
CA SER A 75 -7.38 19.21 0.25
C SER A 75 -8.00 17.90 -0.21
N TRP A 76 -7.19 16.84 -0.13
CA TRP A 76 -7.59 15.44 -0.34
C TRP A 76 -7.08 14.64 0.85
N SER A 77 -8.00 14.16 1.67
CA SER A 77 -7.66 13.48 2.93
C SER A 77 -8.75 12.52 3.39
N ILE A 78 -8.39 11.68 4.35
CA ILE A 78 -9.30 10.88 5.13
C ILE A 78 -9.35 11.43 6.56
N PRO A 79 -10.47 11.28 7.29
CA PRO A 79 -10.54 11.63 8.71
C PRO A 79 -9.47 10.91 9.54
N ALA A 80 -9.01 11.52 10.61
CA ALA A 80 -8.09 10.88 11.55
C ALA A 80 -8.74 9.64 12.18
N SER A 81 -7.97 8.56 12.25
CA SER A 81 -8.37 7.31 12.89
C SER A 81 -7.14 6.67 13.53
N ALA A 82 -7.32 6.14 14.74
CA ALA A 82 -6.27 5.45 15.49
C ALA A 82 -6.22 3.93 15.19
N GLU A 83 -7.15 3.43 14.38
CA GLU A 83 -7.35 1.98 14.16
C GLU A 83 -7.20 1.57 12.69
N THR A 84 -7.58 2.43 11.75
CA THR A 84 -7.60 2.09 10.32
C THR A 84 -7.41 3.30 9.43
N TYR A 85 -6.84 3.07 8.25
CA TYR A 85 -6.79 4.04 7.13
C TYR A 85 -7.76 3.68 6.01
N GLU A 86 -8.63 2.70 6.20
CA GLU A 86 -9.50 2.13 5.17
C GLU A 86 -10.76 2.96 4.94
N LEU A 87 -10.57 4.24 4.66
CA LEU A 87 -11.60 5.22 4.40
C LEU A 87 -11.49 5.79 2.98
N LEU A 88 -12.60 6.32 2.46
CA LEU A 88 -12.60 7.03 1.18
C LEU A 88 -12.11 8.46 1.37
N TYR A 89 -11.18 8.89 0.52
CA TYR A 89 -10.68 10.25 0.50
C TYR A 89 -11.78 11.24 0.12
N LYS A 90 -11.77 12.39 0.79
CA LYS A 90 -12.65 13.52 0.50
C LYS A 90 -11.83 14.65 -0.12
N GLN A 91 -12.37 15.27 -1.17
CA GLN A 91 -11.92 16.55 -1.66
C GLN A 91 -12.76 17.64 -1.01
N GLN A 92 -12.11 18.56 -0.29
CA GLN A 92 -12.80 19.65 0.41
C GLN A 92 -11.85 20.82 0.65
N PRO A 93 -12.37 22.04 0.91
CA PRO A 93 -11.55 23.17 1.37
C PRO A 93 -10.75 22.79 2.62
N ILE A 94 -9.54 23.33 2.77
CA ILE A 94 -8.71 23.12 3.96
C ILE A 94 -9.46 23.58 5.23
N SER A 95 -10.21 24.67 5.12
CA SER A 95 -11.03 25.21 6.22
C SER A 95 -12.15 24.27 6.71
N GLU A 96 -12.56 23.30 5.90
CA GLU A 96 -13.63 22.33 6.24
C GLU A 96 -13.07 21.01 6.79
N VAL A 97 -11.76 20.84 6.85
CA VAL A 97 -11.12 19.65 7.42
C VAL A 97 -11.21 19.73 8.94
N GLU A 98 -11.95 18.84 9.56
CA GLU A 98 -11.98 18.74 11.03
C GLU A 98 -10.73 18.03 11.56
N THR A 99 -10.48 16.83 11.03
CA THR A 99 -9.29 16.01 11.32
C THR A 99 -8.83 15.31 10.06
N ALA A 100 -7.56 14.94 10.00
CA ALA A 100 -7.02 14.17 8.88
C ALA A 100 -5.91 13.22 9.32
N ASN A 101 -5.86 12.04 8.72
CA ASN A 101 -4.65 11.23 8.67
C ASN A 101 -3.66 11.82 7.65
N THR A 102 -2.40 11.44 7.78
CA THR A 102 -1.37 11.80 6.81
C THR A 102 -0.95 10.57 5.98
N PRO A 103 -0.54 10.71 4.72
CA PRO A 103 -0.31 11.95 3.96
C PRO A 103 -1.57 12.80 3.78
N PHE A 104 -1.44 14.09 4.05
CA PHE A 104 -2.48 15.09 3.82
C PHE A 104 -2.11 15.89 2.58
N THR A 105 -2.79 15.63 1.48
CA THR A 105 -2.50 16.29 0.20
C THR A 105 -3.34 17.53 0.03
N PHE A 106 -2.73 18.59 -0.48
CA PHE A 106 -3.39 19.88 -0.67
C PHE A 106 -2.92 20.59 -1.94
N LYS A 107 -3.73 21.56 -2.37
CA LYS A 107 -3.39 22.55 -3.38
C LYS A 107 -3.67 23.93 -2.81
N THR A 108 -2.67 24.77 -2.81
CA THR A 108 -2.81 26.17 -2.33
C THR A 108 -3.64 27.01 -3.29
N ALA A 109 -4.13 28.16 -2.84
CA ALA A 109 -4.91 29.07 -3.67
C ALA A 109 -4.15 29.59 -4.91
N ASP A 110 -2.84 29.68 -4.82
CA ASP A 110 -1.94 30.07 -5.92
C ASP A 110 -1.45 28.90 -6.77
N GLY A 111 -1.97 27.70 -6.52
CA GLY A 111 -1.82 26.54 -7.41
C GLY A 111 -0.67 25.59 -7.10
N VAL A 112 0.06 25.75 -6.00
CA VAL A 112 1.11 24.84 -5.57
C VAL A 112 0.51 23.60 -4.93
N TYR A 113 0.94 22.42 -5.33
CA TYR A 113 0.58 21.17 -4.68
C TYR A 113 1.53 20.86 -3.54
N GLY A 114 1.01 20.24 -2.50
CA GLY A 114 1.82 19.79 -1.37
C GLY A 114 1.22 18.60 -0.64
N SER A 115 2.04 18.02 0.25
CA SER A 115 1.60 16.95 1.13
C SER A 115 2.30 17.05 2.47
N ILE A 116 1.51 17.09 3.55
CA ILE A 116 2.02 16.99 4.92
C ILE A 116 2.03 15.53 5.32
N HIS A 117 3.17 15.07 5.82
CA HIS A 117 3.36 13.71 6.30
C HIS A 117 4.43 13.64 7.39
N GLU A 118 4.88 12.47 7.71
CA GLU A 118 6.00 12.19 8.60
C GLU A 118 6.93 11.13 8.01
N ALA A 119 8.19 11.16 8.38
CA ALA A 119 9.18 10.19 7.96
C ALA A 119 9.96 9.64 9.15
N ALA A 120 10.45 8.40 9.04
CA ALA A 120 11.24 7.72 10.05
C ALA A 120 10.52 7.66 11.42
N LEU A 121 9.31 7.11 11.43
CA LEU A 121 8.52 6.92 12.65
C LEU A 121 9.01 5.70 13.42
N TYR A 122 9.73 5.95 14.51
CA TYR A 122 10.25 4.93 15.43
C TYR A 122 9.96 5.32 16.87
N ASP A 123 9.43 4.38 17.65
CA ASP A 123 9.17 4.55 19.08
C ASP A 123 8.54 5.92 19.42
N PHE A 124 7.53 6.28 18.64
CA PHE A 124 6.74 7.49 18.75
C PHE A 124 5.31 7.22 18.30
N SER A 125 4.38 8.10 18.60
CA SER A 125 3.00 7.97 18.12
C SER A 125 2.86 8.59 16.74
N GLU A 126 1.93 8.09 15.91
CA GLU A 126 1.64 8.72 14.63
C GLU A 126 1.18 10.16 14.81
N MET A 127 1.48 11.00 13.82
CA MET A 127 0.92 12.33 13.68
C MET A 127 -0.35 12.27 12.82
N THR A 128 -1.46 12.72 13.38
CA THR A 128 -2.65 13.16 12.63
C THR A 128 -2.73 14.69 12.66
N LEU A 129 -3.68 15.27 11.96
CA LEU A 129 -3.88 16.70 11.87
C LEU A 129 -5.28 17.08 12.37
N LYS A 130 -5.39 18.18 13.09
CA LYS A 130 -6.63 18.73 13.61
C LYS A 130 -6.75 20.21 13.28
N GLN A 131 -7.88 20.62 12.72
CA GLN A 131 -8.18 22.03 12.46
C GLN A 131 -8.31 22.80 13.78
N ILE A 132 -7.62 23.94 13.88
CA ILE A 132 -7.70 24.85 15.02
C ILE A 132 -8.14 26.28 14.65
N GLY A 133 -8.60 26.48 13.41
CA GLY A 133 -9.08 27.76 12.87
C GLY A 133 -8.05 28.44 11.96
N ASP A 134 -8.48 29.48 11.24
CA ASP A 134 -7.64 30.31 10.38
C ASP A 134 -6.71 29.51 9.44
N TYR A 135 -7.26 28.49 8.78
CA TYR A 135 -6.52 27.59 7.88
C TYR A 135 -5.28 26.96 8.55
N THR A 136 -5.36 26.67 9.84
CA THR A 136 -4.25 26.11 10.62
C THR A 136 -4.58 24.69 11.06
N LEU A 137 -3.73 23.75 10.70
CA LEU A 137 -3.77 22.35 11.12
C LEU A 137 -2.71 22.13 12.19
N LYS A 138 -3.12 21.61 13.35
CA LYS A 138 -2.22 21.24 14.45
C LYS A 138 -1.92 19.74 14.39
N ALA A 139 -0.68 19.35 14.65
CA ALA A 139 -0.32 17.96 14.90
C ALA A 139 -1.08 17.42 16.12
N GLU A 140 -1.73 16.29 15.95
CA GLU A 140 -2.43 15.56 17.00
C GLU A 140 -1.91 14.14 17.05
N LEU A 141 -1.27 13.78 18.16
CA LEU A 141 -0.70 12.45 18.34
C LEU A 141 -1.74 11.47 18.88
N THR A 142 -1.74 10.24 18.38
CA THR A 142 -2.59 9.17 18.90
C THR A 142 -2.15 8.77 20.32
N PRO A 143 -3.03 8.84 21.34
CA PRO A 143 -2.64 8.64 22.72
C PRO A 143 -2.59 7.16 23.14
N TRP A 144 -1.93 6.90 24.26
CA TRP A 144 -2.16 5.72 25.10
C TRP A 144 -3.54 5.80 25.77
N PRO A 145 -4.06 4.69 26.33
CA PRO A 145 -5.38 4.70 26.99
C PRO A 145 -5.53 5.68 28.16
N ASP A 146 -4.42 6.07 28.79
CA ASP A 146 -4.41 7.06 29.88
C ASP A 146 -4.26 8.53 29.39
N GLY A 147 -4.26 8.75 28.09
CA GLY A 147 -4.17 10.07 27.47
C GLY A 147 -2.75 10.58 27.21
N ILE A 148 -1.72 9.91 27.74
CA ILE A 148 -0.32 10.23 27.41
C ILE A 148 -0.09 9.92 25.93
N LYS A 149 0.53 10.87 25.21
CA LYS A 149 0.80 10.71 23.78
C LYS A 149 2.00 9.80 23.53
N VAL A 150 3.11 10.06 24.21
CA VAL A 150 4.36 9.31 24.03
C VAL A 150 5.11 9.18 25.35
N ARG A 151 5.73 8.03 25.58
CA ARG A 151 6.65 7.78 26.70
C ARG A 151 8.05 7.63 26.15
N LYS A 152 8.99 8.41 26.65
CA LYS A 152 10.40 8.42 26.18
C LYS A 152 11.38 8.42 27.33
N SER A 153 12.62 8.07 27.03
CA SER A 153 13.76 8.36 27.90
C SER A 153 14.10 9.85 27.85
N ASN A 154 15.02 10.28 28.67
CA ASN A 154 15.45 11.68 28.76
C ASN A 154 16.16 12.23 27.51
N HIS A 155 16.57 11.36 26.60
CA HIS A 155 17.16 11.70 25.31
C HIS A 155 16.40 11.01 24.20
N PHE A 156 15.83 11.78 23.25
CA PHE A 156 15.06 11.22 22.14
C PHE A 156 14.98 12.18 20.95
N THR A 157 14.64 11.61 19.80
CA THR A 157 14.23 12.34 18.59
C THR A 157 12.81 11.98 18.22
N THR A 158 12.07 12.93 17.66
CA THR A 158 10.77 12.67 17.03
C THR A 158 10.97 12.09 15.63
N SER A 159 9.90 11.57 15.02
CA SER A 159 9.85 11.42 13.56
C SER A 159 10.02 12.79 12.87
N TRP A 160 10.44 12.78 11.61
CA TRP A 160 10.45 13.99 10.79
C TRP A 160 9.03 14.40 10.47
N ARG A 161 8.70 15.68 10.65
CA ARG A 161 7.52 16.31 10.08
C ARG A 161 7.90 16.77 8.68
N THR A 162 7.07 16.46 7.68
CA THR A 162 7.43 16.66 6.28
C THR A 162 6.39 17.49 5.55
N ILE A 163 6.85 18.35 4.64
CA ILE A 163 6.02 19.07 3.68
C ILE A 163 6.66 18.87 2.31
N GLN A 164 6.04 18.04 1.47
CA GLN A 164 6.38 17.95 0.05
C GLN A 164 5.72 19.08 -0.70
N ILE A 165 6.39 19.61 -1.71
CA ILE A 165 5.85 20.68 -2.58
C ILE A 165 6.20 20.40 -4.04
N ALA A 166 5.29 20.73 -4.95
CA ALA A 166 5.49 20.62 -6.38
C ALA A 166 4.60 21.61 -7.15
N PRO A 167 5.03 22.09 -8.33
CA PRO A 167 4.19 22.95 -9.18
C PRO A 167 3.04 22.19 -9.82
N GLU A 168 3.16 20.87 -9.97
CA GLU A 168 2.14 19.97 -10.53
C GLU A 168 1.94 18.78 -9.61
N ALA A 169 0.74 18.21 -9.59
CA ALA A 169 0.38 17.10 -8.71
C ALA A 169 1.32 15.88 -8.86
N VAL A 170 1.72 15.55 -10.08
CA VAL A 170 2.62 14.41 -10.35
C VAL A 170 4.02 14.58 -9.74
N GLY A 171 4.44 15.81 -9.47
CA GLY A 171 5.68 16.08 -8.75
C GLY A 171 5.71 15.49 -7.35
N LEU A 172 4.55 15.38 -6.70
CA LEU A 172 4.45 14.72 -5.39
C LEU A 172 4.73 13.21 -5.50
N ILE A 173 4.20 12.56 -6.55
CA ILE A 173 4.45 11.12 -6.80
C ILE A 173 5.92 10.86 -7.10
N ASN A 174 6.57 11.77 -7.82
CA ASN A 174 7.97 11.66 -8.24
C ASN A 174 8.99 12.05 -7.15
N SER A 175 8.53 12.48 -5.96
CA SER A 175 9.39 12.92 -4.86
C SER A 175 10.05 11.74 -4.15
N SER A 176 11.31 11.90 -3.74
CA SER A 176 12.06 10.97 -2.89
C SER A 176 12.23 11.47 -1.45
N LEU A 177 11.57 12.56 -1.07
CA LEU A 177 11.80 13.25 0.20
C LEU A 177 11.63 12.34 1.41
N ILE A 178 10.55 11.55 1.43
CA ILE A 178 10.25 10.65 2.56
C ILE A 178 11.35 9.61 2.76
N LEU A 179 11.84 9.00 1.68
CA LEU A 179 12.95 8.04 1.73
C LEU A 179 14.25 8.72 2.18
N ASN A 180 14.55 9.89 1.65
CA ASN A 180 15.78 10.63 1.92
C ASN A 180 15.90 11.12 3.37
N LEU A 181 14.79 11.20 4.11
CA LEU A 181 14.75 11.53 5.53
C LEU A 181 14.93 10.30 6.46
N ASN A 182 15.01 9.11 5.89
CA ASN A 182 15.32 7.88 6.64
C ASN A 182 16.81 7.56 6.58
N ASP A 183 17.29 6.83 7.57
CA ASP A 183 18.67 6.38 7.67
C ASP A 183 18.98 5.31 6.59
N PRO A 184 20.25 5.15 6.23
CA PRO A 184 20.70 4.07 5.34
C PRO A 184 20.29 2.68 5.83
N CYS A 185 20.32 1.71 4.91
CA CYS A 185 20.03 0.30 5.20
C CYS A 185 20.92 -0.24 6.31
N VAL A 186 20.32 -0.90 7.30
CA VAL A 186 21.00 -1.52 8.45
C VAL A 186 21.27 -3.01 8.24
N LEU A 187 20.71 -3.62 7.18
CA LEU A 187 20.90 -5.04 6.91
C LEU A 187 22.30 -5.29 6.33
N GLU A 188 22.95 -6.34 6.80
CA GLU A 188 24.27 -6.75 6.32
C GLU A 188 24.24 -7.15 4.83
N THR A 189 23.19 -7.85 4.42
CA THR A 189 22.96 -8.25 3.03
C THR A 189 21.48 -8.08 2.64
N THR A 190 21.23 -7.80 1.37
CA THR A 190 19.87 -7.62 0.82
C THR A 190 19.58 -8.50 -0.40
N ASP A 191 20.47 -9.43 -0.72
CA ASP A 191 20.39 -10.33 -1.87
C ASP A 191 19.21 -11.31 -1.82
N TRP A 192 18.66 -11.53 -0.65
CA TRP A 192 17.48 -12.35 -0.40
C TRP A 192 16.15 -11.57 -0.57
N ILE A 193 16.20 -10.25 -0.76
CA ILE A 193 15.02 -9.39 -0.91
C ILE A 193 14.80 -9.12 -2.39
N ARG A 194 13.66 -9.52 -2.93
CA ARG A 194 13.32 -9.28 -4.33
C ARG A 194 11.83 -9.03 -4.53
N PRO A 195 11.46 -8.11 -5.43
CA PRO A 195 10.09 -7.98 -5.89
C PRO A 195 9.60 -9.23 -6.63
N LEU A 196 8.29 -9.49 -6.53
CA LEU A 196 7.66 -10.61 -7.23
C LEU A 196 6.16 -10.39 -7.44
N LYS A 197 5.58 -11.21 -8.30
CA LYS A 197 4.13 -11.33 -8.47
C LYS A 197 3.61 -12.54 -7.72
N TYR A 198 2.42 -12.42 -7.18
CA TYR A 198 1.79 -13.53 -6.49
C TYR A 198 0.29 -13.65 -6.79
N ILE A 199 -0.24 -14.80 -6.49
CA ILE A 199 -1.66 -15.12 -6.48
C ILE A 199 -1.98 -15.79 -5.16
N GLY A 200 -3.23 -15.82 -4.72
CA GLY A 200 -3.54 -16.35 -3.40
C GLY A 200 -4.88 -17.04 -3.27
N VAL A 201 -4.91 -18.01 -2.37
CA VAL A 201 -6.14 -18.50 -1.77
C VAL A 201 -6.61 -17.45 -0.78
N TRP A 202 -7.45 -16.54 -1.25
CA TRP A 202 -7.82 -15.31 -0.57
C TRP A 202 -9.18 -14.76 -1.04
N TRP A 203 -9.34 -14.47 -2.34
CA TRP A 203 -10.53 -13.78 -2.86
C TRP A 203 -11.81 -14.59 -2.69
N GLY A 204 -11.75 -15.89 -2.86
CA GLY A 204 -12.88 -16.80 -2.66
C GLY A 204 -13.46 -16.73 -1.25
N MET A 205 -12.61 -16.47 -0.24
CA MET A 205 -13.05 -16.27 1.14
C MET A 205 -13.79 -14.95 1.30
N HIS A 206 -13.28 -13.87 0.73
CA HIS A 206 -13.94 -12.57 0.75
C HIS A 206 -15.29 -12.59 0.02
N LEU A 207 -15.39 -13.32 -1.08
CA LEU A 207 -16.65 -13.55 -1.78
C LEU A 207 -17.60 -14.51 -1.05
N GLY A 208 -17.14 -15.18 0.01
CA GLY A 208 -17.92 -16.15 0.79
C GLY A 208 -18.20 -17.47 0.08
N VAL A 209 -17.50 -17.77 -1.02
CA VAL A 209 -17.56 -19.08 -1.69
C VAL A 209 -16.59 -20.08 -1.09
N GLU A 210 -15.55 -19.61 -0.43
CA GLU A 210 -14.61 -20.36 0.39
C GLU A 210 -14.63 -19.87 1.84
N THR A 211 -13.96 -20.57 2.73
CA THR A 211 -13.83 -20.20 4.16
C THR A 211 -12.36 -20.25 4.61
N TRP A 212 -12.02 -19.46 5.62
CA TRP A 212 -10.70 -19.49 6.27
C TRP A 212 -10.54 -20.67 7.23
N LYS A 213 -11.66 -21.20 7.78
CA LYS A 213 -11.63 -22.34 8.71
C LYS A 213 -11.82 -23.66 7.99
N MET A 214 -11.35 -24.75 8.61
CA MET A 214 -11.54 -26.09 8.11
C MET A 214 -13.02 -26.51 8.21
N ASP A 215 -13.73 -26.38 7.11
CA ASP A 215 -15.07 -26.88 6.88
C ASP A 215 -15.22 -27.39 5.43
N GLU A 216 -16.44 -27.67 4.98
CA GLU A 216 -16.74 -28.18 3.64
C GLU A 216 -16.36 -27.23 2.49
N ARG A 217 -16.09 -25.95 2.78
CA ARG A 217 -15.70 -24.91 1.82
C ARG A 217 -14.30 -24.36 2.08
N HIS A 218 -13.53 -25.04 2.91
CA HIS A 218 -12.19 -24.57 3.25
C HIS A 218 -11.34 -24.31 2.02
N GLY A 219 -10.82 -23.06 1.90
CA GLY A 219 -10.00 -22.63 0.76
C GLY A 219 -8.57 -23.16 0.83
N ALA A 220 -7.94 -23.08 2.00
CA ALA A 220 -6.54 -23.48 2.19
C ALA A 220 -6.41 -24.99 2.43
N THR A 221 -6.69 -25.79 1.42
CA THR A 221 -6.47 -27.24 1.42
C THR A 221 -5.26 -27.61 0.59
N THR A 222 -4.65 -28.75 0.87
CA THR A 222 -3.52 -29.29 0.05
C THR A 222 -3.90 -29.44 -1.42
N VAL A 223 -5.12 -29.88 -1.70
CA VAL A 223 -5.61 -30.03 -3.08
C VAL A 223 -5.72 -28.69 -3.79
N ASN A 224 -6.31 -27.70 -3.14
CA ASN A 224 -6.46 -26.35 -3.72
C ASN A 224 -5.11 -25.66 -3.85
N ALA A 225 -4.23 -25.80 -2.86
CA ALA A 225 -2.87 -25.26 -2.90
C ALA A 225 -2.11 -25.72 -4.15
N LYS A 226 -2.16 -27.00 -4.48
CA LYS A 226 -1.50 -27.53 -5.68
C LYS A 226 -2.05 -26.94 -6.98
N LYS A 227 -3.36 -26.67 -7.06
CA LYS A 227 -3.96 -26.01 -8.24
C LYS A 227 -3.40 -24.59 -8.42
N TYR A 228 -3.31 -23.82 -7.34
CA TYR A 228 -2.74 -22.47 -7.38
C TYR A 228 -1.26 -22.48 -7.72
N ILE A 229 -0.48 -23.43 -7.19
CA ILE A 229 0.94 -23.60 -7.52
C ILE A 229 1.11 -23.96 -9.00
N ASP A 230 0.32 -24.89 -9.55
CA ASP A 230 0.35 -25.24 -10.97
C ASP A 230 0.00 -24.05 -11.87
N PHE A 231 -1.03 -23.27 -11.50
CA PHE A 231 -1.40 -22.06 -12.22
C PHE A 231 -0.27 -21.02 -12.19
N ALA A 232 0.31 -20.78 -11.04
CA ALA A 232 1.41 -19.82 -10.88
C ALA A 232 2.61 -20.22 -11.76
N ALA A 233 3.02 -21.49 -11.71
CA ALA A 233 4.13 -22.03 -12.49
C ALA A 233 3.88 -21.91 -14.01
N ALA A 234 2.65 -22.16 -14.46
CA ALA A 234 2.27 -22.07 -15.87
C ALA A 234 2.19 -20.63 -16.39
N ASN A 235 2.09 -19.64 -15.51
CA ASN A 235 1.74 -18.26 -15.85
C ASN A 235 2.79 -17.21 -15.43
N ASN A 236 4.02 -17.62 -15.14
CA ASN A 236 5.10 -16.72 -14.72
C ASN A 236 4.72 -15.87 -13.51
N ILE A 237 4.03 -16.47 -12.55
CA ILE A 237 3.77 -15.92 -11.22
C ILE A 237 4.70 -16.62 -10.24
N GLU A 238 5.43 -15.86 -9.44
CA GLU A 238 6.54 -16.39 -8.65
C GLU A 238 6.13 -16.98 -7.31
N ALA A 239 4.98 -16.54 -6.75
CA ALA A 239 4.58 -16.96 -5.41
C ALA A 239 3.07 -17.18 -5.26
N VAL A 240 2.71 -17.97 -4.25
CA VAL A 240 1.32 -18.24 -3.86
C VAL A 240 1.13 -17.97 -2.38
N LEU A 241 0.11 -17.16 -2.04
CA LEU A 241 -0.35 -16.90 -0.69
C LEU A 241 -1.40 -17.93 -0.26
N PHE A 242 -1.34 -18.39 0.98
CA PHE A 242 -2.40 -19.18 1.60
C PHE A 242 -2.88 -18.53 2.88
N GLU A 243 -4.07 -17.94 2.87
CA GLU A 243 -4.78 -17.55 4.09
C GLU A 243 -5.63 -18.69 4.62
N GLY A 244 -5.98 -18.69 5.91
CA GLY A 244 -6.82 -19.71 6.51
C GLY A 244 -6.15 -21.08 6.66
N TRP A 245 -4.83 -21.16 6.65
CA TRP A 245 -4.07 -22.40 6.69
C TRP A 245 -3.94 -23.02 8.09
N ASN A 246 -4.01 -22.18 9.14
CA ASN A 246 -3.73 -22.53 10.54
C ASN A 246 -4.97 -22.50 11.42
N GLU A 247 -4.92 -23.22 12.54
CA GLU A 247 -6.04 -23.29 13.49
C GLU A 247 -6.31 -21.94 14.19
N GLY A 248 -7.57 -21.66 14.48
CA GLY A 248 -8.01 -20.47 15.22
C GLY A 248 -9.15 -19.68 14.58
N TRP A 249 -9.44 -19.91 13.32
CA TRP A 249 -10.49 -19.17 12.61
C TRP A 249 -11.93 -19.47 13.07
N GLU A 250 -12.14 -20.55 13.83
CA GLU A 250 -13.43 -20.92 14.40
C GLU A 250 -13.94 -19.87 15.39
N SER A 251 -13.02 -19.16 16.04
CA SER A 251 -13.33 -18.14 17.07
C SER A 251 -13.40 -16.73 16.49
N TRP A 252 -13.45 -16.56 15.17
CA TRP A 252 -13.49 -15.23 14.55
C TRP A 252 -14.66 -14.38 15.05
N GLY A 253 -14.33 -13.12 15.42
CA GLY A 253 -15.28 -12.18 16.03
C GLY A 253 -15.19 -12.11 17.56
N GLY A 254 -14.35 -12.93 18.19
CA GLY A 254 -14.00 -12.87 19.60
C GLY A 254 -12.52 -12.50 19.81
N MET A 255 -11.97 -12.84 20.98
CA MET A 255 -10.53 -12.77 21.20
C MET A 255 -9.84 -13.88 20.39
N GLN A 256 -9.08 -13.50 19.37
CA GLN A 256 -8.43 -14.47 18.48
C GLN A 256 -7.19 -15.07 19.16
N ASN A 257 -7.11 -16.40 19.16
CA ASN A 257 -5.99 -17.16 19.73
C ASN A 257 -5.42 -18.11 18.67
N PHE A 258 -4.93 -17.54 17.58
CA PHE A 258 -4.27 -18.32 16.54
C PHE A 258 -3.03 -19.05 17.05
N ASP A 259 -2.83 -20.27 16.57
CA ASP A 259 -1.56 -20.99 16.65
C ASP A 259 -0.83 -20.87 15.31
N PHE A 260 0.30 -20.16 15.31
CA PHE A 260 1.05 -19.83 14.09
C PHE A 260 2.02 -20.94 13.65
N THR A 261 1.96 -22.12 14.27
CA THR A 261 2.74 -23.29 13.90
C THR A 261 1.90 -24.54 13.67
N LYS A 262 0.56 -24.39 13.71
CA LYS A 262 -0.36 -25.52 13.64
C LYS A 262 -1.27 -25.42 12.41
N PRO A 263 -0.93 -26.09 11.30
CA PRO A 263 -1.81 -26.19 10.14
C PRO A 263 -3.10 -26.92 10.47
N TYR A 264 -4.16 -26.61 9.73
CA TYR A 264 -5.34 -27.47 9.70
C TYR A 264 -4.99 -28.85 9.11
N ALA A 265 -5.73 -29.89 9.50
CA ALA A 265 -5.46 -31.27 9.11
C ALA A 265 -5.53 -31.51 7.58
N ASP A 266 -6.24 -30.66 6.83
CA ASP A 266 -6.36 -30.73 5.37
C ASP A 266 -5.35 -29.81 4.64
N PHE A 267 -4.44 -29.16 5.37
CA PHE A 267 -3.34 -28.36 4.85
C PHE A 267 -2.00 -29.03 5.23
N ASP A 268 -1.52 -29.90 4.37
CA ASP A 268 -0.23 -30.59 4.55
C ASP A 268 0.92 -29.67 4.11
N ILE A 269 1.51 -28.95 5.06
CA ILE A 269 2.56 -27.97 4.79
C ILE A 269 3.80 -28.61 4.14
N ASP A 270 4.21 -29.80 4.59
CA ASP A 270 5.39 -30.47 4.06
C ASP A 270 5.19 -30.86 2.59
N GLU A 271 4.03 -31.41 2.24
CA GLU A 271 3.69 -31.75 0.87
C GLU A 271 3.53 -30.51 -0.02
N ILE A 272 2.92 -29.43 0.49
CA ILE A 272 2.74 -28.18 -0.25
C ILE A 272 4.09 -27.53 -0.55
N VAL A 273 4.97 -27.44 0.44
CA VAL A 273 6.32 -26.89 0.29
C VAL A 273 7.16 -27.70 -0.70
N ARG A 274 7.11 -29.05 -0.58
CA ARG A 274 7.78 -29.95 -1.52
C ARG A 274 7.31 -29.70 -2.96
N TYR A 275 5.99 -29.65 -3.15
CA TYR A 275 5.36 -29.46 -4.46
C TYR A 275 5.69 -28.08 -5.06
N ALA A 276 5.60 -27.02 -4.26
CA ALA A 276 5.96 -25.67 -4.68
C ALA A 276 7.42 -25.59 -5.13
N LYS A 277 8.34 -26.18 -4.36
CA LYS A 277 9.77 -26.22 -4.68
C LYS A 277 10.04 -26.96 -6.00
N GLU A 278 9.36 -28.07 -6.25
CA GLU A 278 9.47 -28.80 -7.53
C GLU A 278 9.02 -27.98 -8.72
N LYS A 279 8.05 -27.09 -8.53
CA LYS A 279 7.52 -26.18 -9.55
C LYS A 279 8.27 -24.84 -9.63
N GLY A 280 9.21 -24.57 -8.73
CA GLY A 280 9.94 -23.32 -8.65
C GLY A 280 9.09 -22.14 -8.16
N ILE A 281 8.07 -22.42 -7.34
CA ILE A 281 7.15 -21.44 -6.77
C ILE A 281 7.46 -21.22 -5.29
N GLU A 282 7.47 -19.95 -4.86
CA GLU A 282 7.60 -19.59 -3.46
C GLU A 282 6.22 -19.58 -2.76
N ILE A 283 6.22 -19.75 -1.45
CA ILE A 283 5.02 -19.64 -0.64
C ILE A 283 5.09 -18.35 0.16
N ILE A 284 3.99 -17.62 0.19
CA ILE A 284 3.77 -16.51 1.11
C ILE A 284 3.00 -17.05 2.31
N GLY A 285 3.63 -17.01 3.48
CA GLY A 285 3.00 -17.35 4.74
C GLY A 285 2.03 -16.25 5.18
N HIS A 286 1.10 -16.60 6.05
CA HIS A 286 0.10 -15.66 6.56
C HIS A 286 -0.03 -15.76 8.07
N HIS A 287 0.12 -14.65 8.77
CA HIS A 287 -0.12 -14.51 10.20
C HIS A 287 -1.23 -13.48 10.44
N GLU A 288 -2.49 -13.93 10.48
CA GLU A 288 -3.59 -13.08 10.97
C GLU A 288 -3.59 -13.08 12.49
N THR A 289 -3.53 -11.90 13.10
CA THR A 289 -3.49 -11.76 14.56
C THR A 289 -4.85 -11.51 15.17
N GLY A 290 -5.83 -11.02 14.39
CA GLY A 290 -7.12 -10.54 14.89
C GLY A 290 -6.99 -9.39 15.89
N GLY A 291 -5.86 -8.69 15.89
CA GLY A 291 -5.54 -7.64 16.86
C GLY A 291 -5.01 -8.15 18.21
N ASN A 292 -4.93 -9.47 18.44
CA ASN A 292 -4.39 -10.03 19.68
C ASN A 292 -2.85 -10.02 19.70
N ILE A 293 -2.29 -8.84 19.87
CA ILE A 293 -0.84 -8.62 19.85
C ILE A 293 -0.10 -9.43 20.90
N PRO A 294 -0.56 -9.53 22.17
CA PRO A 294 0.12 -10.36 23.15
C PRO A 294 0.22 -11.84 22.77
N ASN A 295 -0.81 -12.40 22.12
CA ASN A 295 -0.75 -13.76 21.61
C ASN A 295 0.28 -13.90 20.49
N TYR A 296 0.30 -12.95 19.55
CA TYR A 296 1.25 -12.97 18.44
C TYR A 296 2.69 -12.79 18.92
N GLU A 297 2.97 -11.81 19.75
CA GLU A 297 4.33 -11.55 20.23
C GLU A 297 4.95 -12.71 21.02
N ARG A 298 4.13 -13.51 21.74
CA ARG A 298 4.62 -14.72 22.41
C ARG A 298 5.10 -15.80 21.44
N GLN A 299 4.54 -15.85 20.24
CA GLN A 299 4.80 -16.90 19.26
C GLN A 299 5.69 -16.43 18.10
N MET A 300 5.77 -15.12 17.86
CA MET A 300 6.25 -14.52 16.62
C MET A 300 7.64 -15.04 16.18
N ASP A 301 8.61 -15.02 17.05
CA ASP A 301 9.97 -15.50 16.75
C ASP A 301 9.96 -16.98 16.38
N HIS A 302 9.33 -17.81 17.21
CA HIS A 302 9.19 -19.24 16.93
C HIS A 302 8.37 -19.52 15.66
N ALA A 303 7.33 -18.76 15.40
CA ALA A 303 6.50 -18.92 14.20
C ALA A 303 7.26 -18.53 12.92
N MET A 304 8.09 -17.49 12.96
CA MET A 304 8.95 -17.13 11.84
C MET A 304 10.05 -18.17 11.62
N GLN A 305 10.65 -18.70 12.70
CA GLN A 305 11.59 -19.83 12.60
C GLN A 305 10.91 -21.06 11.97
N TRP A 306 9.70 -21.39 12.40
CA TRP A 306 8.94 -22.51 11.84
C TRP A 306 8.71 -22.33 10.34
N TYR A 307 8.39 -21.12 9.86
CA TYR A 307 8.28 -20.85 8.43
C TYR A 307 9.61 -21.02 7.70
N THR A 308 10.71 -20.50 8.24
CA THR A 308 12.02 -20.62 7.59
C THR A 308 12.53 -22.07 7.57
N ASP A 309 12.21 -22.88 8.59
CA ASP A 309 12.47 -24.32 8.59
C ASP A 309 11.73 -25.04 7.45
N HIS A 310 10.57 -24.50 7.02
CA HIS A 310 9.82 -24.95 5.83
C HIS A 310 10.21 -24.19 4.55
N SER A 311 11.31 -23.44 4.55
CA SER A 311 11.78 -22.66 3.39
C SER A 311 10.77 -21.59 2.91
N ILE A 312 9.98 -21.02 3.82
CA ILE A 312 9.06 -19.91 3.57
C ILE A 312 9.70 -18.62 4.08
N HIS A 313 9.94 -17.66 3.18
CA HIS A 313 10.68 -16.43 3.47
C HIS A 313 9.91 -15.15 3.12
N ILE A 314 8.63 -15.25 2.83
CA ILE A 314 7.74 -14.13 2.56
C ILE A 314 6.54 -14.26 3.50
N LEU A 315 6.22 -13.20 4.22
CA LEU A 315 5.17 -13.21 5.23
C LEU A 315 4.19 -12.05 5.00
N LYS A 316 2.91 -12.39 4.87
CA LYS A 316 1.80 -11.45 5.02
C LYS A 316 1.32 -11.47 6.46
N THR A 317 1.22 -10.30 7.09
CA THR A 317 0.62 -10.15 8.43
C THR A 317 -0.73 -9.46 8.34
N GLY A 318 -1.67 -9.82 9.21
CA GLY A 318 -3.00 -9.21 9.33
C GLY A 318 -3.30 -8.81 10.77
N TYR A 319 -4.05 -7.72 10.92
CA TYR A 319 -4.45 -7.15 12.22
C TYR A 319 -5.93 -6.74 12.19
N ALA A 320 -6.77 -7.56 11.57
CA ALA A 320 -8.20 -7.30 11.42
C ALA A 320 -8.96 -7.44 12.76
N GLY A 321 -8.80 -6.45 13.63
CA GLY A 321 -9.45 -6.39 14.93
C GLY A 321 -8.84 -5.33 15.83
N ALA A 322 -9.56 -4.93 16.87
CA ALA A 322 -9.08 -3.97 17.85
C ALA A 322 -7.93 -4.55 18.69
N PHE A 323 -6.95 -3.73 19.03
CA PHE A 323 -5.93 -4.09 20.00
C PHE A 323 -6.53 -4.17 21.41
N PRO A 324 -6.04 -5.06 22.29
CA PRO A 324 -6.59 -5.22 23.62
C PRO A 324 -6.32 -4.01 24.53
N ASN A 325 -7.13 -3.87 25.57
CA ASN A 325 -6.95 -2.86 26.63
C ASN A 325 -7.00 -1.40 26.17
N GLY A 326 -7.72 -1.10 25.08
CA GLY A 326 -7.82 0.25 24.53
C GLY A 326 -6.53 0.76 23.86
N LEU A 327 -5.58 -0.11 23.59
CA LEU A 327 -4.41 0.21 22.79
C LEU A 327 -4.82 0.42 21.33
N SER A 328 -4.10 1.30 20.65
CA SER A 328 -4.38 1.67 19.25
C SER A 328 -3.33 1.12 18.30
N HIS A 329 -3.75 0.75 17.08
CA HIS A 329 -2.84 0.36 15.99
C HIS A 329 -1.80 1.47 15.71
N HIS A 330 -2.21 2.72 15.81
CA HIS A 330 -1.43 3.88 15.37
C HIS A 330 -0.79 4.66 16.53
N GLY A 331 -1.00 4.25 17.77
CA GLY A 331 -0.28 4.78 18.94
C GLY A 331 1.15 4.25 19.02
N GLN A 332 1.94 4.77 19.97
CA GLN A 332 3.32 4.34 20.18
C GLN A 332 3.46 2.82 20.39
N TYR A 333 2.51 2.19 21.08
CA TYR A 333 2.49 0.74 21.26
C TYR A 333 2.41 -0.01 19.93
N GLY A 334 1.48 0.38 19.06
CA GLY A 334 1.31 -0.21 17.73
C GLY A 334 2.53 0.02 16.85
N VAL A 335 3.05 1.24 16.82
CA VAL A 335 4.28 1.58 16.08
C VAL A 335 5.44 0.68 16.50
N ASN A 336 5.64 0.49 17.81
CA ASN A 336 6.69 -0.36 18.34
C ASN A 336 6.47 -1.84 17.99
N HIS A 337 5.23 -2.30 18.03
CA HIS A 337 4.89 -3.66 17.63
C HIS A 337 5.22 -3.91 16.13
N TYR A 338 4.74 -3.04 15.23
CA TYR A 338 5.03 -3.18 13.81
C TYR A 338 6.52 -3.14 13.50
N GLN A 339 7.29 -2.29 14.18
CA GLN A 339 8.74 -2.24 14.03
C GLN A 339 9.40 -3.52 14.52
N LYS A 340 8.96 -4.06 15.65
CA LYS A 340 9.44 -5.35 16.17
C LYS A 340 9.22 -6.50 15.19
N VAL A 341 8.07 -6.51 14.50
CA VAL A 341 7.79 -7.49 13.43
C VAL A 341 8.79 -7.36 12.28
N VAL A 342 9.09 -6.13 11.86
CA VAL A 342 10.06 -5.86 10.79
C VAL A 342 11.46 -6.37 11.17
N GLU A 343 11.91 -6.07 12.37
CA GLU A 343 13.23 -6.47 12.88
C GLU A 343 13.34 -7.98 13.04
N THR A 344 12.35 -8.62 13.68
CA THR A 344 12.31 -10.08 13.83
C THR A 344 12.27 -10.79 12.46
N ALA A 345 11.48 -10.28 11.53
CA ALA A 345 11.45 -10.83 10.17
C ALA A 345 12.81 -10.70 9.47
N ALA A 346 13.52 -9.58 9.66
CA ALA A 346 14.86 -9.40 9.10
C ALA A 346 15.88 -10.42 9.68
N GLU A 347 15.80 -10.71 10.98
CA GLU A 347 16.63 -11.74 11.63
C GLU A 347 16.42 -13.12 11.01
N HIS A 348 15.19 -13.43 10.60
CA HIS A 348 14.82 -14.66 9.89
C HIS A 348 14.94 -14.56 8.36
N ARG A 349 15.49 -13.48 7.81
CA ARG A 349 15.56 -13.20 6.36
C ARG A 349 14.20 -13.36 5.67
N MET A 350 13.17 -12.74 6.26
CA MET A 350 11.82 -12.72 5.73
C MET A 350 11.44 -11.33 5.24
N THR A 351 10.79 -11.26 4.09
CA THR A 351 10.15 -10.05 3.57
C THR A 351 8.70 -9.98 4.04
N LEU A 352 8.18 -8.76 4.16
CA LEU A 352 6.88 -8.49 4.75
C LEU A 352 5.93 -7.77 3.79
N ASP A 353 4.67 -8.20 3.86
CA ASP A 353 3.47 -7.49 3.44
C ASP A 353 2.56 -7.32 4.67
N ALA A 354 2.20 -6.10 5.04
CA ALA A 354 1.41 -5.84 6.24
C ALA A 354 0.03 -5.27 5.89
N HIS A 355 -1.03 -5.97 6.32
CA HIS A 355 -2.40 -5.48 6.27
C HIS A 355 -2.83 -4.90 7.61
N GLU A 356 -3.77 -3.95 7.63
CA GLU A 356 -4.17 -3.08 8.75
C GLU A 356 -2.96 -2.48 9.51
N PRO A 357 -1.97 -1.96 8.78
CA PRO A 357 -0.68 -1.55 9.35
C PRO A 357 -0.70 -0.16 9.95
N ILE A 358 0.38 0.19 10.66
CA ILE A 358 0.79 1.60 10.74
C ILE A 358 1.18 2.12 9.33
N LYS A 359 0.88 3.37 9.03
CA LYS A 359 1.26 4.00 7.76
C LYS A 359 2.76 3.89 7.48
N ASP A 360 3.12 3.82 6.21
CA ASP A 360 4.52 3.88 5.80
C ASP A 360 5.09 5.30 6.04
N THR A 361 6.32 5.36 6.50
CA THR A 361 7.08 6.59 6.75
C THR A 361 8.48 6.51 6.15
N GLY A 362 8.66 5.66 5.14
CA GLY A 362 9.91 5.47 4.42
C GLY A 362 10.92 4.56 5.11
N ILE A 363 10.52 3.84 6.17
CA ILE A 363 11.44 2.93 6.90
C ILE A 363 12.02 1.83 6.00
N ARG A 364 11.43 1.58 4.83
CA ARG A 364 11.94 0.63 3.83
C ARG A 364 13.33 0.98 3.28
N ARG A 365 13.79 2.23 3.41
CA ARG A 365 15.20 2.57 3.12
C ARG A 365 16.13 1.91 4.14
N THR A 366 15.77 1.95 5.41
CA THR A 366 16.55 1.39 6.53
C THR A 366 16.33 -0.12 6.65
N TRP A 367 15.08 -0.57 6.47
CA TRP A 367 14.62 -1.94 6.57
C TRP A 367 13.94 -2.40 5.27
N PRO A 368 14.68 -2.69 4.20
CA PRO A 368 14.09 -3.02 2.90
C PRO A 368 13.32 -4.35 2.85
N ASN A 369 13.36 -5.14 3.90
CA ASN A 369 12.50 -6.31 4.05
C ASN A 369 11.03 -5.94 4.36
N MET A 370 10.72 -4.71 4.80
CA MET A 370 9.36 -4.19 4.85
C MET A 370 8.96 -3.70 3.46
N MET A 371 8.34 -4.56 2.66
CA MET A 371 8.16 -4.29 1.24
C MET A 371 6.87 -3.54 0.93
N THR A 372 5.75 -3.97 1.47
CA THR A 372 4.47 -3.35 1.12
C THR A 372 3.49 -3.38 2.29
N ARG A 373 2.55 -2.44 2.28
CA ARG A 373 1.49 -2.32 3.29
C ARG A 373 0.17 -2.02 2.60
N GLU A 374 -0.93 -2.54 3.12
CA GLU A 374 -2.26 -2.10 2.68
C GLU A 374 -2.49 -0.62 3.04
N GLY A 375 -2.81 -0.31 4.26
CA GLY A 375 -2.92 1.05 4.81
C GLY A 375 -3.85 2.01 4.09
N ALA A 376 -4.85 1.49 3.39
CA ALA A 376 -5.95 2.23 2.78
C ALA A 376 -7.08 1.26 2.41
N LYS A 377 -8.23 1.80 2.00
CA LYS A 377 -9.37 0.98 1.56
C LYS A 377 -9.04 0.22 0.29
N GLY A 378 -8.70 -1.07 0.44
CA GLY A 378 -8.23 -1.95 -0.61
C GLY A 378 -9.33 -2.66 -1.39
N MET A 379 -8.91 -3.63 -2.20
CA MET A 379 -9.76 -4.39 -3.11
C MET A 379 -10.83 -5.20 -2.37
N GLU A 380 -10.55 -5.74 -1.20
CA GLU A 380 -11.44 -6.60 -0.44
C GLU A 380 -12.81 -5.95 -0.14
N TRP A 381 -12.83 -4.63 0.05
CA TRP A 381 -14.07 -3.87 0.27
C TRP A 381 -15.08 -4.00 -0.88
N ASN A 382 -14.64 -4.34 -2.07
CA ASN A 382 -15.55 -4.61 -3.20
C ASN A 382 -16.35 -5.91 -3.02
N ALA A 383 -15.89 -6.84 -2.18
CA ALA A 383 -16.58 -8.10 -1.97
C ALA A 383 -17.82 -7.98 -1.09
N TRP A 384 -17.83 -7.02 -0.14
CA TRP A 384 -18.82 -6.93 0.92
C TRP A 384 -19.30 -5.51 1.22
N SER A 385 -19.18 -4.61 0.26
CA SER A 385 -19.73 -3.26 0.27
C SER A 385 -20.17 -2.86 -1.14
N GLU A 386 -20.59 -1.60 -1.35
CA GLU A 386 -20.86 -1.05 -2.68
C GLU A 386 -19.58 -0.89 -3.53
N GLY A 387 -18.43 -1.19 -2.95
CA GLY A 387 -17.12 -1.14 -3.58
C GLY A 387 -16.48 0.25 -3.58
N ASN A 388 -15.23 0.29 -4.01
CA ASN A 388 -14.48 1.52 -4.15
C ASN A 388 -14.93 2.25 -5.43
N PRO A 389 -15.20 3.57 -5.39
CA PRO A 389 -15.57 4.31 -6.60
C PRO A 389 -14.37 4.40 -7.56
N PRO A 390 -14.60 4.59 -8.87
CA PRO A 390 -13.54 4.76 -9.86
C PRO A 390 -12.52 5.85 -9.53
N SER A 391 -12.96 6.95 -8.90
CA SER A 391 -12.11 8.05 -8.43
C SER A 391 -11.10 7.63 -7.36
N HIS A 392 -11.40 6.60 -6.55
CA HIS A 392 -10.51 6.14 -5.49
C HIS A 392 -9.15 5.66 -6.01
N HIS A 393 -9.13 4.90 -7.12
CA HIS A 393 -7.90 4.37 -7.71
C HIS A 393 -6.98 5.46 -8.28
N VAL A 394 -7.54 6.59 -8.69
CA VAL A 394 -6.78 7.74 -9.20
C VAL A 394 -6.56 8.83 -8.12
N MET A 395 -7.11 8.60 -6.93
CA MET A 395 -6.83 9.38 -5.72
C MET A 395 -5.59 8.84 -4.98
N LEU A 396 -5.49 7.53 -4.83
CA LEU A 396 -4.46 6.85 -4.04
C LEU A 396 -3.02 7.21 -4.45
N PRO A 397 -2.66 7.36 -5.74
CA PRO A 397 -1.30 7.77 -6.14
C PRO A 397 -0.87 9.13 -5.59
N PHE A 398 -1.81 10.05 -5.39
CA PHE A 398 -1.56 11.41 -4.91
C PHE A 398 -1.75 11.57 -3.40
N THR A 399 -2.11 10.52 -2.71
CA THR A 399 -2.41 10.52 -1.28
C THR A 399 -1.67 9.38 -0.56
N ARG A 400 -2.29 8.21 -0.40
CA ARG A 400 -1.74 7.05 0.31
C ARG A 400 -0.36 6.62 -0.21
N LEU A 401 -0.18 6.55 -1.53
CA LEU A 401 1.08 6.06 -2.11
C LEU A 401 2.25 7.06 -1.98
N LEU A 402 1.99 8.31 -1.61
CA LEU A 402 3.07 9.26 -1.28
C LEU A 402 3.89 8.80 -0.06
N SER A 403 3.30 7.99 0.80
CA SER A 403 4.01 7.40 1.96
C SER A 403 4.86 6.19 1.58
N GLY A 404 4.45 5.42 0.58
CA GLY A 404 5.15 4.21 0.14
C GLY A 404 4.25 3.23 -0.61
N PRO A 405 4.79 2.05 -1.00
CA PRO A 405 4.07 1.02 -1.72
C PRO A 405 2.79 0.58 -1.02
N MET A 406 1.82 0.15 -1.81
CA MET A 406 0.54 -0.33 -1.30
C MET A 406 0.18 -1.70 -1.88
N ASP A 407 -0.12 -2.65 -1.00
CA ASP A 407 -0.78 -3.90 -1.38
C ASP A 407 -2.28 -3.68 -1.53
N TYR A 408 -2.68 -3.03 -2.64
CA TYR A 408 -4.09 -2.79 -2.98
C TYR A 408 -4.81 -4.08 -3.39
N THR A 409 -4.07 -5.10 -3.80
CA THR A 409 -4.56 -6.38 -4.33
C THR A 409 -5.44 -6.23 -5.59
N PRO A 410 -4.98 -5.51 -6.64
CA PRO A 410 -5.75 -5.31 -7.87
C PRO A 410 -5.71 -6.53 -8.79
N GLY A 411 -6.53 -6.51 -9.86
CA GLY A 411 -6.44 -7.47 -10.93
C GLY A 411 -7.62 -8.43 -11.06
N THR A 412 -8.73 -8.17 -10.40
CA THR A 412 -9.95 -8.97 -10.51
C THR A 412 -10.56 -8.87 -11.90
N PHE A 413 -10.79 -10.00 -12.57
CA PHE A 413 -11.40 -10.09 -13.91
C PHE A 413 -12.90 -10.37 -13.87
N ASP A 414 -13.40 -11.10 -12.88
CA ASP A 414 -14.85 -11.26 -12.65
C ASP A 414 -15.44 -10.02 -11.98
N ILE A 415 -15.45 -8.91 -12.70
CA ILE A 415 -15.75 -7.56 -12.19
C ILE A 415 -17.16 -7.45 -11.61
N LEU A 416 -18.14 -8.11 -12.20
CA LEU A 416 -19.54 -8.09 -11.79
C LEU A 416 -19.92 -9.27 -10.89
N PHE A 417 -18.95 -10.09 -10.52
CA PHE A 417 -19.15 -11.33 -9.77
C PHE A 417 -20.19 -12.28 -10.43
N GLN A 418 -20.20 -12.33 -11.76
CA GLN A 418 -21.19 -13.11 -12.52
C GLN A 418 -21.09 -14.60 -12.21
N GLN A 419 -19.88 -15.11 -11.98
CA GLN A 419 -19.66 -16.52 -11.67
C GLN A 419 -19.92 -16.87 -10.19
N THR A 420 -19.93 -15.88 -9.31
CA THR A 420 -20.06 -16.07 -7.86
C THR A 420 -21.30 -15.46 -7.27
N LYS A 421 -21.90 -14.45 -7.92
CA LYS A 421 -23.02 -13.65 -7.41
C LYS A 421 -24.24 -14.47 -7.01
N ASP A 422 -24.58 -15.45 -7.83
CA ASP A 422 -25.75 -16.32 -7.61
C ASP A 422 -25.36 -17.66 -6.95
N SER A 423 -24.10 -17.78 -6.50
CA SER A 423 -23.69 -18.97 -5.78
C SER A 423 -24.47 -19.12 -4.47
N PRO A 424 -25.12 -20.27 -4.22
CA PRO A 424 -25.78 -20.51 -2.95
C PRO A 424 -24.81 -20.59 -1.76
N ARG A 425 -23.51 -20.64 -2.05
CA ARG A 425 -22.43 -20.63 -1.05
C ARG A 425 -22.01 -19.22 -0.64
N ARG A 426 -22.31 -18.21 -1.47
CA ARG A 426 -22.01 -16.82 -1.13
C ARG A 426 -22.85 -16.39 0.08
N ARG A 427 -22.18 -15.90 1.12
CA ARG A 427 -22.86 -15.37 2.30
C ARG A 427 -22.75 -13.84 2.36
N LYS A 428 -23.73 -13.24 3.01
CA LYS A 428 -23.69 -11.84 3.40
C LYS A 428 -22.74 -11.65 4.60
N TRP A 429 -21.77 -10.75 4.48
CA TRP A 429 -20.74 -10.52 5.49
C TRP A 429 -21.19 -9.58 6.61
N ASN A 430 -21.87 -8.48 6.22
CA ASN A 430 -22.27 -7.40 7.12
C ASN A 430 -23.42 -6.61 6.51
N ASP A 431 -23.89 -5.58 7.21
CA ASP A 431 -25.00 -4.75 6.76
C ASP A 431 -24.67 -3.81 5.58
N GLN A 432 -23.40 -3.64 5.24
CA GLN A 432 -22.97 -2.89 4.06
C GLN A 432 -23.10 -3.71 2.77
N ASP A 433 -23.11 -5.02 2.87
CA ASP A 433 -23.36 -5.92 1.75
C ASP A 433 -24.86 -5.96 1.42
N LYS A 434 -25.26 -5.14 0.46
CA LYS A 434 -26.66 -4.99 0.00
C LYS A 434 -26.99 -5.89 -1.19
N GLY A 435 -26.12 -6.84 -1.52
CA GLY A 435 -26.28 -7.72 -2.68
C GLY A 435 -25.95 -7.06 -4.03
N ASN A 436 -25.41 -5.85 -4.01
CA ASN A 436 -24.97 -5.10 -5.22
C ASN A 436 -23.45 -4.97 -5.29
N SER A 437 -22.72 -5.75 -4.52
CA SER A 437 -21.26 -5.76 -4.49
C SER A 437 -20.69 -6.07 -5.86
N ARG A 438 -19.67 -5.31 -6.26
CA ARG A 438 -18.95 -5.45 -7.52
C ARG A 438 -17.64 -4.66 -7.47
N VAL A 439 -16.78 -4.87 -8.46
CA VAL A 439 -15.65 -3.98 -8.70
C VAL A 439 -16.09 -2.83 -9.61
N ASN A 440 -15.85 -1.58 -9.21
CA ASN A 440 -16.26 -0.39 -9.98
C ASN A 440 -15.13 0.08 -10.90
N THR A 441 -14.73 -0.78 -11.82
CA THR A 441 -13.74 -0.48 -12.87
C THR A 441 -14.13 -1.17 -14.17
N THR A 442 -13.47 -0.79 -15.25
CA THR A 442 -13.37 -1.64 -16.44
C THR A 442 -12.27 -2.70 -16.24
N LEU A 443 -12.24 -3.72 -17.10
CA LEU A 443 -11.17 -4.73 -17.11
C LEU A 443 -9.81 -4.10 -17.41
N ALA A 444 -9.73 -3.20 -18.39
CA ALA A 444 -8.50 -2.51 -18.73
C ALA A 444 -7.95 -1.69 -17.55
N LYS A 445 -8.83 -1.05 -16.78
CA LYS A 445 -8.43 -0.32 -15.56
C LYS A 445 -7.90 -1.26 -14.46
N GLN A 446 -8.45 -2.47 -14.31
CA GLN A 446 -7.88 -3.47 -13.38
C GLN A 446 -6.44 -3.83 -13.75
N ILE A 447 -6.17 -3.95 -15.03
CA ILE A 447 -4.80 -4.19 -15.54
C ILE A 447 -3.92 -2.96 -15.30
N ALA A 448 -4.40 -1.75 -15.63
CA ALA A 448 -3.67 -0.51 -15.42
C ALA A 448 -3.32 -0.27 -13.94
N ASN A 449 -4.15 -0.70 -13.01
CA ASN A 449 -3.92 -0.58 -11.57
C ASN A 449 -2.65 -1.32 -11.12
N TRP A 450 -2.19 -2.35 -11.82
CA TRP A 450 -0.90 -3.00 -11.57
C TRP A 450 0.30 -2.08 -11.79
N VAL A 451 0.16 -1.12 -12.69
CA VAL A 451 1.19 -0.09 -12.93
C VAL A 451 1.01 1.10 -12.01
N ILE A 452 -0.22 1.56 -11.84
CA ILE A 452 -0.56 2.80 -11.13
C ILE A 452 -0.37 2.64 -9.61
N LEU A 453 -0.87 1.54 -9.04
CA LEU A 453 -0.80 1.26 -7.61
C LEU A 453 0.42 0.38 -7.34
N TYR A 454 1.55 1.04 -7.12
CA TYR A 454 2.82 0.35 -6.97
C TYR A 454 2.86 -0.55 -5.74
N SER A 455 3.26 -1.80 -5.97
CA SER A 455 3.66 -2.74 -4.93
C SER A 455 4.81 -3.63 -5.44
N PRO A 456 5.89 -3.82 -4.67
CA PRO A 456 6.94 -4.78 -5.03
C PRO A 456 6.49 -6.24 -4.86
N LEU A 457 5.42 -6.47 -4.10
CA LEU A 457 4.69 -7.74 -4.04
C LEU A 457 3.34 -7.50 -4.71
N GLN A 458 3.24 -7.80 -6.01
CA GLN A 458 2.08 -7.44 -6.83
C GLN A 458 1.13 -8.63 -6.99
N MET A 459 -0.10 -8.49 -6.48
CA MET A 459 -1.07 -9.56 -6.48
C MET A 459 -1.95 -9.59 -7.73
N ALA A 460 -2.10 -10.77 -8.33
CA ALA A 460 -3.23 -11.12 -9.18
C ALA A 460 -4.37 -11.61 -8.26
N SER A 461 -5.32 -10.76 -7.97
CA SER A 461 -6.23 -10.96 -6.83
C SER A 461 -7.37 -11.94 -7.05
N ASP A 462 -7.73 -12.24 -8.31
CA ASP A 462 -8.89 -13.08 -8.59
C ASP A 462 -8.63 -14.58 -8.39
N MET A 463 -9.68 -15.35 -8.39
CA MET A 463 -9.62 -16.82 -8.38
C MET A 463 -9.07 -17.30 -9.72
N ILE A 464 -8.31 -18.39 -9.71
CA ILE A 464 -7.59 -18.88 -10.90
C ILE A 464 -8.51 -19.21 -12.09
N GLU A 465 -9.71 -19.71 -11.84
CA GLU A 465 -10.71 -20.04 -12.88
C GLU A 465 -11.17 -18.82 -13.69
N HIS A 466 -11.07 -17.60 -13.14
CA HIS A 466 -11.41 -16.37 -13.85
C HIS A 466 -10.28 -15.88 -14.78
N TYR A 467 -9.07 -16.39 -14.56
CA TYR A 467 -7.88 -16.09 -15.36
C TYR A 467 -7.59 -17.12 -16.45
N GLU A 468 -7.99 -18.39 -16.23
CA GLU A 468 -7.69 -19.48 -17.13
C GLU A 468 -8.22 -19.21 -18.55
N GLY A 469 -7.31 -19.24 -19.53
CA GLY A 469 -7.64 -18.97 -20.93
C GLY A 469 -7.98 -17.52 -21.26
N HIS A 470 -7.95 -16.59 -20.31
CA HIS A 470 -8.28 -15.19 -20.56
C HIS A 470 -7.13 -14.46 -21.26
N PRO A 471 -7.33 -13.89 -22.49
CA PRO A 471 -6.24 -13.29 -23.27
C PRO A 471 -5.52 -12.12 -22.58
N ALA A 472 -6.25 -11.33 -21.79
CA ALA A 472 -5.68 -10.18 -21.08
C ALA A 472 -4.73 -10.58 -19.94
N PHE A 473 -4.77 -11.82 -19.47
CA PHE A 473 -3.85 -12.30 -18.43
C PHE A 473 -2.38 -12.29 -18.89
N ARG A 474 -2.15 -12.22 -20.20
CA ARG A 474 -0.81 -12.02 -20.76
C ARG A 474 -0.08 -10.82 -20.15
N PHE A 475 -0.78 -9.73 -19.82
CA PHE A 475 -0.17 -8.57 -19.18
C PHE A 475 0.50 -8.97 -17.85
N PHE A 476 -0.20 -9.74 -17.01
CA PHE A 476 0.33 -10.16 -15.70
C PHE A 476 1.53 -11.11 -15.83
N ARG A 477 1.55 -11.97 -16.88
CA ARG A 477 2.71 -12.79 -17.17
C ARG A 477 3.94 -11.97 -17.56
N ASP A 478 3.73 -10.93 -18.36
CA ASP A 478 4.79 -10.09 -18.94
C ASP A 478 5.28 -9.01 -17.97
N PHE A 479 4.46 -8.63 -16.97
CA PHE A 479 4.80 -7.59 -16.00
C PHE A 479 5.99 -8.00 -15.11
N ASP A 480 6.90 -7.05 -14.88
CA ASP A 480 8.03 -7.22 -13.96
C ASP A 480 7.93 -6.15 -12.85
N PRO A 481 7.67 -6.54 -11.58
CA PRO A 481 7.55 -5.60 -10.48
C PRO A 481 8.90 -5.05 -10.00
N ASP A 482 10.01 -5.59 -10.47
CA ASP A 482 11.37 -5.14 -10.13
C ASP A 482 11.76 -3.90 -10.94
N CYS A 483 11.18 -2.75 -10.57
CA CYS A 483 11.38 -1.49 -11.27
C CYS A 483 12.78 -0.93 -11.06
N ASP A 484 13.39 -0.43 -12.14
CA ASP A 484 14.62 0.38 -12.09
C ASP A 484 14.30 1.86 -11.91
N GLU A 485 13.27 2.34 -12.62
CA GLU A 485 12.85 3.73 -12.66
C GLU A 485 11.33 3.82 -12.82
N SER A 486 10.72 4.80 -12.18
CA SER A 486 9.30 5.11 -12.31
C SER A 486 9.09 6.61 -12.47
N LYS A 487 8.08 6.98 -13.24
CA LYS A 487 7.71 8.39 -13.44
C LYS A 487 6.21 8.53 -13.62
N ALA A 488 5.59 9.38 -12.80
CA ALA A 488 4.26 9.89 -13.08
C ALA A 488 4.39 11.00 -14.14
N LEU A 489 3.61 10.89 -15.21
CA LEU A 489 3.72 11.75 -16.40
C LEU A 489 2.64 12.83 -16.41
N ALA A 490 1.43 12.50 -15.99
CA ALA A 490 0.29 13.42 -15.94
C ALA A 490 -0.71 12.95 -14.90
N GLY A 491 -1.45 13.86 -14.30
CA GLY A 491 -2.53 13.51 -13.39
C GLY A 491 -3.01 14.65 -12.51
N GLU A 492 -4.21 14.45 -11.98
CA GLU A 492 -4.86 15.29 -10.96
C GLU A 492 -5.52 14.38 -9.91
N PRO A 493 -5.41 14.69 -8.61
CA PRO A 493 -5.94 13.83 -7.56
C PRO A 493 -7.45 13.58 -7.71
N GLY A 494 -7.84 12.30 -7.75
CA GLY A 494 -9.23 11.90 -7.90
C GLY A 494 -9.82 12.05 -9.30
N GLU A 495 -9.04 12.52 -10.27
CA GLU A 495 -9.49 12.71 -11.63
C GLU A 495 -8.86 11.71 -12.61
N PHE A 496 -7.56 11.73 -12.74
CA PHE A 496 -6.82 10.82 -13.62
C PHE A 496 -5.35 10.73 -13.24
N VAL A 497 -4.67 9.70 -13.74
CA VAL A 497 -3.23 9.54 -13.57
C VAL A 497 -2.64 8.71 -14.70
N ALA A 498 -1.41 9.04 -15.10
CA ALA A 498 -0.61 8.28 -16.05
C ALA A 498 0.80 8.09 -15.49
N VAL A 499 1.23 6.83 -15.41
CA VAL A 499 2.52 6.43 -14.81
C VAL A 499 3.24 5.48 -15.76
N VAL A 500 4.55 5.64 -15.86
CA VAL A 500 5.42 4.68 -16.54
C VAL A 500 6.42 4.09 -15.54
N ARG A 501 6.66 2.78 -15.65
CA ARG A 501 7.69 2.06 -14.90
C ARG A 501 8.59 1.32 -15.86
N LYS A 502 9.87 1.41 -15.63
CA LYS A 502 10.89 0.70 -16.40
C LYS A 502 11.44 -0.44 -15.56
N ALA A 503 11.47 -1.63 -16.12
CA ALA A 503 12.12 -2.80 -15.54
C ALA A 503 13.03 -3.40 -16.61
N LYS A 504 14.36 -3.36 -16.38
CA LYS A 504 15.36 -3.81 -17.35
C LYS A 504 15.23 -3.08 -18.70
N ASN A 505 14.80 -3.75 -19.76
CA ASN A 505 14.60 -3.19 -21.09
C ASN A 505 13.13 -2.92 -21.45
N ASN A 506 12.21 -3.24 -20.54
CA ASN A 506 10.78 -3.11 -20.73
C ASN A 506 10.25 -1.85 -20.05
N TYR A 507 9.19 -1.30 -20.62
CA TYR A 507 8.43 -0.21 -20.05
C TYR A 507 6.98 -0.64 -19.86
N PHE A 508 6.42 -0.36 -18.69
CA PHE A 508 5.03 -0.63 -18.35
C PHE A 508 4.35 0.70 -18.10
N PHE A 509 3.41 1.04 -18.97
CA PHE A 509 2.66 2.28 -18.87
C PHE A 509 1.24 1.96 -18.42
N GLY A 510 0.73 2.70 -17.43
CA GLY A 510 -0.64 2.62 -16.95
C GLY A 510 -1.28 4.00 -16.90
N ALA A 511 -2.50 4.11 -17.41
CA ALA A 511 -3.31 5.31 -17.30
C ALA A 511 -4.75 4.96 -16.91
N ALA A 512 -5.35 5.77 -16.06
CA ALA A 512 -6.71 5.59 -15.61
C ALA A 512 -7.40 6.93 -15.35
N THR A 513 -8.73 6.91 -15.39
CA THR A 513 -9.59 8.05 -15.09
C THR A 513 -10.61 7.69 -14.00
N ASN A 514 -11.28 8.70 -13.47
CA ASN A 514 -12.41 8.57 -12.55
C ASN A 514 -13.69 8.14 -13.29
N GLU A 515 -14.85 8.58 -12.83
CA GLU A 515 -16.17 8.27 -13.41
C GLU A 515 -16.40 8.92 -14.79
N ALA A 516 -15.58 9.90 -15.15
CA ALA A 516 -15.67 10.63 -16.41
C ALA A 516 -14.68 10.11 -17.45
N PRO A 517 -15.08 9.93 -18.73
CA PRO A 517 -14.17 9.56 -19.79
C PRO A 517 -13.17 10.68 -20.09
N ARG A 518 -11.95 10.30 -20.49
CA ARG A 518 -10.88 11.24 -20.85
C ARG A 518 -10.10 10.77 -22.07
N THR A 519 -9.53 11.73 -22.77
CA THR A 519 -8.50 11.49 -23.78
C THR A 519 -7.20 12.11 -23.28
N LEU A 520 -6.15 11.32 -23.24
CA LEU A 520 -4.81 11.77 -22.85
C LEU A 520 -3.86 11.63 -24.03
N GLU A 521 -3.08 12.68 -24.28
CA GLU A 521 -1.97 12.66 -25.23
C GLU A 521 -0.66 12.52 -24.47
N ILE A 522 -0.03 11.35 -24.58
CA ILE A 522 1.19 11.01 -23.84
C ILE A 522 2.36 10.93 -24.80
N LYS A 523 3.35 11.81 -24.63
CA LYS A 523 4.63 11.72 -25.33
C LYS A 523 5.42 10.54 -24.81
N LEU A 524 5.98 9.75 -25.71
CA LEU A 524 6.80 8.58 -25.37
C LEU A 524 8.29 8.91 -25.20
N ASP A 525 8.62 10.14 -24.85
CA ASP A 525 9.98 10.65 -24.68
C ASP A 525 10.76 9.99 -23.53
N PHE A 526 10.11 9.21 -22.71
CA PHE A 526 10.73 8.33 -21.72
C PHE A 526 11.39 7.09 -22.33
N LEU A 527 11.07 6.74 -23.58
CA LEU A 527 11.72 5.66 -24.31
C LEU A 527 13.15 6.09 -24.75
N LYS A 528 14.03 5.13 -24.96
CA LYS A 528 15.37 5.44 -25.43
C LYS A 528 15.33 5.97 -26.86
N PRO A 529 15.92 7.16 -27.13
CA PRO A 529 16.00 7.72 -28.48
C PRO A 529 16.64 6.76 -29.48
N GLY A 530 16.13 6.75 -30.72
CA GLY A 530 16.66 5.93 -31.81
C GLY A 530 16.37 4.43 -31.70
N LYS A 531 15.56 4.00 -30.72
CA LYS A 531 15.11 2.61 -30.59
C LYS A 531 13.65 2.48 -30.98
N GLN A 532 13.33 1.34 -31.61
CA GLN A 532 11.96 0.90 -31.82
C GLN A 532 11.54 -0.09 -30.74
N TYR A 533 10.30 0.02 -30.31
CA TYR A 533 9.67 -0.87 -29.32
C TYR A 533 8.39 -1.44 -29.87
N LYS A 534 8.11 -2.69 -29.54
CA LYS A 534 6.79 -3.29 -29.74
C LYS A 534 5.93 -2.94 -28.53
N ALA A 535 4.90 -2.13 -28.74
CA ALA A 535 3.88 -1.84 -27.73
C ALA A 535 2.74 -2.85 -27.83
N VAL A 536 2.37 -3.46 -26.71
CA VAL A 536 1.14 -4.26 -26.57
C VAL A 536 0.21 -3.45 -25.68
N ILE A 537 -0.94 -3.07 -26.22
CA ILE A 537 -1.87 -2.13 -25.59
C ILE A 537 -3.12 -2.87 -25.16
N TYR A 538 -3.39 -2.85 -23.88
CA TYR A 538 -4.61 -3.35 -23.24
C TYR A 538 -5.49 -2.15 -22.92
N ALA A 539 -6.55 -1.93 -23.67
CA ALA A 539 -7.37 -0.75 -23.56
C ALA A 539 -8.85 -1.10 -23.42
N ASP A 540 -9.62 -0.15 -22.95
CA ASP A 540 -11.07 -0.24 -23.00
C ASP A 540 -11.56 -0.42 -24.45
N GLY A 541 -12.58 -1.26 -24.63
CA GLY A 541 -13.27 -1.40 -25.91
C GLY A 541 -14.14 -0.18 -26.21
N GLU A 542 -14.62 -0.08 -27.44
CA GLU A 542 -15.44 1.07 -27.89
C GLU A 542 -16.75 1.26 -27.10
N LYS A 543 -17.26 0.17 -26.52
CA LYS A 543 -18.50 0.15 -25.72
C LYS A 543 -18.24 -0.02 -24.23
N ALA A 544 -17.00 0.11 -23.79
CA ALA A 544 -16.65 -0.05 -22.40
C ALA A 544 -17.34 1.02 -21.54
N ASP A 545 -17.91 0.57 -20.45
CA ASP A 545 -18.53 1.42 -19.43
C ASP A 545 -18.43 0.71 -18.08
N TRP A 546 -17.86 1.37 -17.09
CA TRP A 546 -17.60 0.74 -15.81
C TRP A 546 -18.87 0.27 -15.08
N LYS A 547 -20.05 0.84 -15.37
CA LYS A 547 -21.33 0.41 -14.77
C LYS A 547 -21.99 -0.71 -15.56
N THR A 548 -22.09 -0.55 -16.87
CA THR A 548 -22.99 -1.35 -17.73
C THR A 548 -22.27 -2.34 -18.63
N ASN A 549 -20.99 -2.08 -18.97
CA ASN A 549 -20.20 -2.95 -19.86
C ASN A 549 -18.71 -2.94 -19.50
N PRO A 550 -18.34 -3.33 -18.25
CA PRO A 550 -16.97 -3.19 -17.78
C PRO A 550 -15.98 -4.19 -18.37
N ALA A 551 -16.46 -5.29 -18.94
CA ALA A 551 -15.63 -6.34 -19.51
C ALA A 551 -15.25 -6.10 -20.99
N ASP A 552 -15.74 -5.02 -21.62
CA ASP A 552 -15.36 -4.70 -22.99
C ASP A 552 -13.95 -4.13 -23.05
N TYR A 553 -13.07 -4.82 -23.72
CA TYR A 553 -11.66 -4.46 -23.85
C TYR A 553 -11.12 -4.85 -25.23
N GLN A 554 -9.95 -4.30 -25.56
CA GLN A 554 -9.22 -4.66 -26.75
C GLN A 554 -7.72 -4.81 -26.46
N ILE A 555 -7.07 -5.68 -27.22
CA ILE A 555 -5.62 -5.86 -27.22
C ILE A 555 -5.11 -5.53 -28.61
N THR A 556 -4.22 -4.55 -28.72
CA THR A 556 -3.62 -4.14 -29.99
C THR A 556 -2.10 -4.12 -29.89
N GLU A 557 -1.43 -4.25 -31.01
CA GLU A 557 0.04 -4.20 -31.08
C GLU A 557 0.45 -3.15 -32.12
N GLN A 558 1.47 -2.37 -31.78
CA GLN A 558 2.06 -1.40 -32.70
C GLN A 558 3.54 -1.17 -32.40
N THR A 559 4.27 -0.68 -33.40
CA THR A 559 5.65 -0.23 -33.19
C THR A 559 5.65 1.23 -32.79
N VAL A 560 6.42 1.56 -31.75
CA VAL A 560 6.57 2.92 -31.22
C VAL A 560 8.03 3.31 -31.01
N THR A 561 8.29 4.61 -31.00
CA THR A 561 9.59 5.23 -30.72
C THR A 561 9.42 6.39 -29.74
N ALA A 562 10.53 6.96 -29.28
CA ALA A 562 10.54 8.13 -28.40
C ALA A 562 9.89 9.39 -29.02
N GLU A 563 9.79 9.47 -30.32
CA GLU A 563 9.20 10.60 -31.05
C GLU A 563 7.68 10.51 -31.17
N ASN A 564 7.09 9.35 -30.83
CA ASN A 564 5.65 9.16 -30.93
C ASN A 564 4.88 9.79 -29.75
N THR A 565 3.65 10.14 -30.01
CA THR A 565 2.65 10.47 -28.99
C THR A 565 1.58 9.37 -29.01
N LEU A 566 1.23 8.87 -27.84
CA LEU A 566 0.17 7.89 -27.68
C LEU A 566 -1.11 8.60 -27.26
N THR A 567 -2.17 8.42 -28.05
CA THR A 567 -3.52 8.86 -27.67
C THR A 567 -4.21 7.77 -26.87
N CYS A 568 -4.44 8.03 -25.58
CA CYS A 568 -5.11 7.12 -24.66
C CYS A 568 -6.58 7.54 -24.52
N LEU A 569 -7.48 6.68 -24.98
CA LEU A 569 -8.91 6.83 -24.75
C LEU A 569 -9.28 6.04 -23.49
N LEU A 570 -9.70 6.74 -22.45
CA LEU A 570 -10.06 6.14 -21.16
C LEU A 570 -11.58 6.22 -21.01
N TYR A 571 -12.26 5.08 -21.16
CA TYR A 571 -13.71 4.97 -21.13
C TYR A 571 -14.16 4.32 -19.82
N THR A 572 -14.56 5.13 -18.87
CA THR A 572 -15.24 4.61 -17.66
C THR A 572 -16.73 4.95 -17.64
N SER A 573 -17.23 5.60 -18.70
CA SER A 573 -18.61 6.01 -18.90
C SER A 573 -18.91 6.06 -20.41
N PRO A 574 -20.17 5.89 -20.88
CA PRO A 574 -20.51 5.98 -22.29
C PRO A 574 -20.03 7.29 -22.91
N SER A 575 -19.40 7.19 -24.08
CA SER A 575 -19.01 8.39 -24.85
C SER A 575 -20.24 9.27 -25.14
N PRO A 576 -20.11 10.60 -25.03
CA PRO A 576 -21.20 11.51 -25.48
C PRO A 576 -21.64 11.33 -26.93
N ARG A 577 -20.84 10.68 -27.77
CA ARG A 577 -21.16 10.41 -29.18
C ARG A 577 -22.26 9.37 -29.37
N ASP A 578 -22.51 8.51 -28.39
CA ASP A 578 -23.53 7.46 -28.48
C ASP A 578 -24.91 7.88 -27.91
N ARG A 579 -25.09 9.15 -27.58
CA ARG A 579 -26.36 9.73 -27.09
C ARG A 579 -27.13 10.52 -28.16
N SER A 580 -26.80 10.36 -29.43
CA SER A 580 -27.55 10.97 -30.56
C SER A 580 -28.50 9.99 -31.19
#